data_3058bf9ef51375ce40191e95f2bb4208
#
_entry.id   3058bf9ef51375ce40191e95f2bb4208
#
_cell.length_a   1.000
_cell.length_b   1.000
_cell.length_c   1.000
_cell.angle_alpha   90.00
_cell.angle_beta   90.00
_cell.angle_gamma   90.00
#
_symmetry.space_group_name_H-M   'P 1'
#
loop_
_entity.id
_entity.type
_entity.pdbx_description
1 polymer ?
#
loop_
_entity_poly.entity_id
_entity_poly.type
_entity_poly.pdbx_seq_one_letter_code
_entity_poly.pdbx_strand_id
1 'polypeptide(L)'
;MEMKEFIQDGLESIKRVFDRTLDGMTPEELKWQPRPDANSIGLILFHSIRTEDSSIHRLQGKPQLWESEKWYQKFNKAIDDGGAHYTAEQVAAFVVPDMKELTAYAEVVRKNTLVYLKGLKTGDYDKKVNLPPPPARMDIPAGRPAPPWPPFKPIVGTMLLMMMTHLSEHAGEISYIRGLKRGMDK
;
A
#
# COMPACT_ATOMS: atom_id res chain seq x y z
N MET A 1 14.10 20.37 10.53
CA MET A 1 13.80 19.10 9.81
C MET A 1 13.28 19.48 8.43
N GLU A 2 13.92 19.03 7.39
CA GLU A 2 13.41 19.22 6.04
C GLU A 2 12.22 18.27 5.76
N MET A 3 11.34 18.66 4.84
CA MET A 3 10.16 17.86 4.50
C MET A 3 10.51 16.43 4.07
N LYS A 4 11.59 16.26 3.31
CA LYS A 4 12.04 14.92 2.90
C LYS A 4 12.43 14.04 4.08
N GLU A 5 13.10 14.61 5.09
CA GLU A 5 13.49 13.90 6.32
C GLU A 5 12.23 13.48 7.09
N PHE A 6 11.27 14.38 7.24
CA PHE A 6 9.99 14.06 7.88
C PHE A 6 9.27 12.88 7.20
N ILE A 7 9.23 12.88 5.86
CA ILE A 7 8.59 11.80 5.09
C ILE A 7 9.38 10.49 5.25
N GLN A 8 10.72 10.54 5.17
CA GLN A 8 11.56 9.36 5.36
C GLN A 8 11.41 8.77 6.76
N ASP A 9 11.42 9.59 7.79
CA ASP A 9 11.22 9.16 9.18
C ASP A 9 9.82 8.56 9.39
N GLY A 10 8.81 9.14 8.76
CA GLY A 10 7.44 8.61 8.75
C GLY A 10 7.35 7.23 8.11
N LEU A 11 7.95 7.06 6.93
CA LEU A 11 8.00 5.77 6.22
C LEU A 11 8.80 4.72 7.01
N GLU A 12 9.89 5.12 7.65
CA GLU A 12 10.65 4.22 8.51
C GLU A 12 9.86 3.82 9.76
N SER A 13 9.08 4.74 10.33
CA SER A 13 8.19 4.43 11.45
C SER A 13 7.10 3.43 11.06
N ILE A 14 6.48 3.60 9.88
CA ILE A 14 5.50 2.66 9.32
C ILE A 14 6.16 1.30 9.07
N LYS A 15 7.35 1.29 8.47
CA LYS A 15 8.12 0.05 8.25
C LYS A 15 8.35 -0.73 9.53
N ARG A 16 8.75 -0.05 10.62
CA ARG A 16 8.94 -0.70 11.93
C ARG A 16 7.67 -1.36 12.45
N VAL A 17 6.49 -0.80 12.17
CA VAL A 17 5.21 -1.45 12.52
C VAL A 17 5.02 -2.73 11.71
N PHE A 18 5.25 -2.69 10.39
CA PHE A 18 5.20 -3.89 9.56
C PHE A 18 6.19 -4.95 10.04
N ASP A 19 7.48 -4.59 10.20
CA ASP A 19 8.54 -5.52 10.61
C ASP A 19 8.17 -6.23 11.92
N ARG A 20 7.79 -5.45 12.95
CA ARG A 20 7.38 -6.01 14.25
C ARG A 20 6.16 -6.92 14.14
N THR A 21 5.19 -6.54 13.29
CA THR A 21 3.95 -7.30 13.15
C THR A 21 4.14 -8.57 12.33
N LEU A 22 5.05 -8.56 11.37
CA LEU A 22 5.35 -9.70 10.50
C LEU A 22 6.40 -10.64 11.09
N ASP A 23 7.08 -10.22 12.16
CA ASP A 23 8.11 -11.03 12.81
C ASP A 23 7.53 -12.35 13.33
N GLY A 24 8.19 -13.45 12.96
CA GLY A 24 7.77 -14.81 13.32
C GLY A 24 6.40 -15.21 12.78
N MET A 25 5.91 -14.58 11.71
CA MET A 25 4.63 -14.93 11.08
C MET A 25 4.76 -16.21 10.26
N THR A 26 3.85 -17.15 10.49
CA THR A 26 3.80 -18.38 9.72
C THR A 26 3.01 -18.20 8.41
N PRO A 27 3.23 -19.09 7.40
CA PRO A 27 2.44 -19.08 6.17
C PRO A 27 0.92 -19.23 6.41
N GLU A 28 0.53 -19.99 7.44
CA GLU A 28 -0.88 -20.18 7.83
C GLU A 28 -1.48 -18.88 8.37
N GLU A 29 -0.73 -18.14 9.19
CA GLU A 29 -1.17 -16.86 9.71
C GLU A 29 -1.26 -15.80 8.61
N LEU A 30 -0.32 -15.80 7.67
CA LEU A 30 -0.33 -14.89 6.52
C LEU A 30 -1.59 -15.06 5.66
N LYS A 31 -2.09 -16.30 5.54
CA LYS A 31 -3.29 -16.66 4.77
C LYS A 31 -4.59 -16.58 5.58
N TRP A 32 -4.48 -16.48 6.90
CA TRP A 32 -5.66 -16.52 7.75
C TRP A 32 -6.56 -15.29 7.55
N GLN A 33 -7.86 -15.55 7.47
CA GLN A 33 -8.92 -14.55 7.34
C GLN A 33 -9.80 -14.58 8.59
N PRO A 34 -10.12 -13.44 9.23
CA PRO A 34 -11.06 -13.39 10.34
C PRO A 34 -12.47 -13.87 9.97
N ARG A 35 -12.84 -13.70 8.71
CA ARG A 35 -14.08 -14.16 8.09
C ARG A 35 -13.78 -14.51 6.62
N PRO A 36 -14.61 -15.35 5.97
CA PRO A 36 -14.39 -15.74 4.56
C PRO A 36 -14.35 -14.58 3.57
N ASP A 37 -15.04 -13.46 3.88
CA ASP A 37 -15.11 -12.24 3.08
C ASP A 37 -14.16 -11.13 3.56
N ALA A 38 -13.33 -11.42 4.57
CA ALA A 38 -12.35 -10.46 5.10
C ALA A 38 -10.96 -10.67 4.47
N ASN A 39 -10.21 -9.58 4.36
CA ASN A 39 -8.84 -9.65 3.87
C ASN A 39 -7.94 -10.45 4.81
N SER A 40 -7.05 -11.25 4.23
CA SER A 40 -5.94 -11.85 4.96
C SER A 40 -4.79 -10.86 5.14
N ILE A 41 -3.90 -11.13 6.10
CA ILE A 41 -2.66 -10.34 6.27
C ILE A 41 -1.86 -10.29 4.97
N GLY A 42 -1.75 -11.42 4.27
CA GLY A 42 -1.00 -11.49 3.01
C GLY A 42 -1.61 -10.67 1.88
N LEU A 43 -2.94 -10.59 1.79
CA LEU A 43 -3.61 -9.72 0.81
C LEU A 43 -3.37 -8.25 1.14
N ILE A 44 -3.52 -7.85 2.40
CA ILE A 44 -3.29 -6.46 2.84
C ILE A 44 -1.82 -6.07 2.61
N LEU A 45 -0.87 -6.95 2.92
CA LEU A 45 0.55 -6.71 2.69
C LEU A 45 0.84 -6.55 1.18
N PHE A 46 0.33 -7.45 0.34
CA PHE A 46 0.43 -7.35 -1.11
C PHE A 46 -0.10 -6.00 -1.61
N HIS A 47 -1.32 -5.64 -1.21
CA HIS A 47 -1.94 -4.36 -1.58
C HIS A 47 -1.11 -3.16 -1.11
N SER A 48 -0.56 -3.19 0.10
CA SER A 48 0.28 -2.11 0.63
C SER A 48 1.53 -1.88 -0.24
N ILE A 49 2.23 -2.95 -0.62
CA ILE A 49 3.41 -2.86 -1.47
C ILE A 49 3.04 -2.33 -2.87
N ARG A 50 1.93 -2.83 -3.45
CA ARG A 50 1.41 -2.36 -4.75
C ARG A 50 1.04 -0.87 -4.70
N THR A 51 0.47 -0.41 -3.59
CA THR A 51 0.10 1.00 -3.41
C THR A 51 1.34 1.89 -3.35
N GLU A 52 2.40 1.50 -2.65
CA GLU A 52 3.65 2.25 -2.63
C GLU A 52 4.28 2.30 -4.02
N ASP A 53 4.40 1.16 -4.71
CA ASP A 53 4.94 1.08 -6.07
C ASP A 53 4.17 1.99 -7.04
N SER A 54 2.85 1.86 -7.09
CA SER A 54 2.01 2.65 -8.00
C SER A 54 2.05 4.14 -7.69
N SER A 55 2.08 4.52 -6.41
CA SER A 55 2.11 5.92 -5.99
C SER A 55 3.41 6.61 -6.40
N ILE A 56 4.54 5.99 -6.12
CA ILE A 56 5.85 6.55 -6.44
C ILE A 56 6.09 6.62 -7.95
N HIS A 57 5.74 5.57 -8.70
CA HIS A 57 5.91 5.57 -10.15
C HIS A 57 5.00 6.57 -10.85
N ARG A 58 3.80 6.78 -10.33
CA ARG A 58 2.92 7.87 -10.79
C ARG A 58 3.58 9.24 -10.60
N LEU A 59 4.21 9.48 -9.45
CA LEU A 59 4.94 10.73 -9.19
C LEU A 59 6.16 10.88 -10.08
N GLN A 60 6.80 9.78 -10.47
CA GLN A 60 7.93 9.77 -11.39
C GLN A 60 7.53 9.87 -12.87
N GLY A 61 6.26 9.62 -13.20
CA GLY A 61 5.80 9.49 -14.59
C GLY A 61 6.41 8.28 -15.30
N LYS A 62 6.63 7.18 -14.60
CA LYS A 62 7.27 5.96 -15.10
C LYS A 62 6.37 4.73 -14.90
N PRO A 63 6.59 3.64 -15.65
CA PRO A 63 5.96 2.36 -15.37
C PRO A 63 6.35 1.84 -13.99
N GLN A 64 5.42 1.17 -13.32
CA GLN A 64 5.64 0.55 -12.01
C GLN A 64 6.71 -0.55 -12.10
N LEU A 65 7.41 -0.82 -10.99
CA LEU A 65 8.33 -1.97 -10.91
C LEU A 65 7.58 -3.29 -11.14
N TRP A 66 6.32 -3.34 -10.72
CA TRP A 66 5.39 -4.43 -11.02
C TRP A 66 5.40 -4.84 -12.48
N GLU A 67 5.38 -3.86 -13.38
CA GLU A 67 5.39 -4.05 -14.83
C GLU A 67 6.81 -4.18 -15.38
N SER A 68 7.67 -3.20 -15.10
CA SER A 68 9.00 -3.06 -15.71
C SER A 68 9.97 -4.18 -15.32
N GLU A 69 9.83 -4.73 -14.10
CA GLU A 69 10.61 -5.88 -13.62
C GLU A 69 9.83 -7.20 -13.61
N LYS A 70 8.62 -7.19 -14.20
CA LYS A 70 7.76 -8.36 -14.35
C LYS A 70 7.42 -9.06 -13.04
N TRP A 71 7.24 -8.31 -11.95
CA TRP A 71 6.84 -8.88 -10.66
C TRP A 71 5.48 -9.57 -10.75
N TYR A 72 4.55 -9.11 -11.60
CA TYR A 72 3.27 -9.77 -11.85
C TYR A 72 3.42 -11.22 -12.29
N GLN A 73 4.46 -11.55 -13.09
CA GLN A 73 4.73 -12.92 -13.51
C GLN A 73 5.25 -13.77 -12.34
N LYS A 74 6.18 -13.22 -11.52
CA LYS A 74 6.71 -13.91 -10.34
C LYS A 74 5.61 -14.26 -9.34
N PHE A 75 4.63 -13.38 -9.19
CA PHE A 75 3.48 -13.56 -8.31
C PHE A 75 2.33 -14.35 -8.95
N ASN A 76 2.44 -14.72 -10.23
CA ASN A 76 1.37 -15.34 -11.02
C ASN A 76 0.05 -14.56 -10.92
N LYS A 77 0.12 -13.24 -11.15
CA LYS A 77 -1.02 -12.32 -11.08
C LYS A 77 -1.17 -11.52 -12.35
N ALA A 78 -2.33 -10.91 -12.54
CA ALA A 78 -2.56 -10.03 -13.68
C ALA A 78 -1.69 -8.75 -13.55
N ILE A 79 -1.34 -8.17 -14.69
CA ILE A 79 -0.49 -6.96 -14.74
C ILE A 79 -1.18 -5.75 -14.08
N ASP A 80 -2.51 -5.69 -14.14
CA ASP A 80 -3.36 -4.65 -13.53
C ASP A 80 -3.80 -4.97 -12.10
N ASP A 81 -3.40 -6.12 -11.55
CA ASP A 81 -3.77 -6.52 -10.20
C ASP A 81 -3.06 -5.63 -9.15
N GLY A 82 -3.85 -4.81 -8.46
CA GLY A 82 -3.41 -3.95 -7.36
C GLY A 82 -3.75 -4.47 -5.97
N GLY A 83 -4.41 -5.62 -5.87
CA GLY A 83 -4.89 -6.17 -4.59
C GLY A 83 -6.04 -5.39 -3.97
N ALA A 84 -6.71 -4.51 -4.73
CA ALA A 84 -7.75 -3.63 -4.24
C ALA A 84 -9.09 -3.88 -4.93
N HIS A 85 -10.18 -3.50 -4.26
CA HIS A 85 -11.54 -3.57 -4.81
C HIS A 85 -11.98 -4.97 -5.23
N TYR A 86 -11.48 -5.99 -4.56
CA TYR A 86 -11.86 -7.37 -4.79
C TYR A 86 -13.31 -7.62 -4.31
N THR A 87 -14.04 -8.44 -5.06
CA THR A 87 -15.30 -9.02 -4.57
C THR A 87 -15.02 -10.05 -3.47
N ALA A 88 -16.03 -10.46 -2.72
CA ALA A 88 -15.89 -11.50 -1.70
C ALA A 88 -15.33 -12.81 -2.29
N GLU A 89 -15.76 -13.17 -3.51
CA GLU A 89 -15.26 -14.34 -4.23
C GLU A 89 -13.78 -14.19 -4.61
N GLN A 90 -13.35 -13.01 -5.04
CA GLN A 90 -11.96 -12.73 -5.37
C GLN A 90 -11.07 -12.73 -4.11
N VAL A 91 -11.58 -12.20 -2.99
CA VAL A 91 -10.89 -12.28 -1.69
C VAL A 91 -10.71 -13.73 -1.26
N ALA A 92 -11.76 -14.54 -1.36
CA ALA A 92 -11.71 -15.97 -1.00
C ALA A 92 -10.78 -16.78 -1.92
N ALA A 93 -10.69 -16.40 -3.20
CA ALA A 93 -9.83 -17.06 -4.19
C ALA A 93 -8.39 -16.52 -4.22
N PHE A 94 -8.06 -15.51 -3.40
CA PHE A 94 -6.75 -14.89 -3.45
C PHE A 94 -5.66 -15.84 -2.96
N VAL A 95 -4.77 -16.22 -3.87
CA VAL A 95 -3.58 -16.98 -3.53
C VAL A 95 -2.54 -16.01 -2.96
N VAL A 96 -2.32 -16.12 -1.65
CA VAL A 96 -1.32 -15.31 -0.95
C VAL A 96 0.08 -15.70 -1.41
N PRO A 97 0.87 -14.77 -1.94
CA PRO A 97 2.27 -15.04 -2.31
C PRO A 97 3.12 -15.43 -1.10
N ASP A 98 4.25 -16.08 -1.36
CA ASP A 98 5.21 -16.42 -0.31
C ASP A 98 5.77 -15.15 0.36
N MET A 99 6.00 -15.21 1.68
CA MET A 99 6.54 -14.08 2.45
C MET A 99 7.88 -13.61 1.91
N LYS A 100 8.74 -14.53 1.45
CA LYS A 100 10.03 -14.19 0.86
C LYS A 100 9.87 -13.36 -0.42
N GLU A 101 8.89 -13.70 -1.27
CA GLU A 101 8.59 -12.95 -2.49
C GLU A 101 8.01 -11.57 -2.17
N LEU A 102 7.06 -11.49 -1.22
CA LEU A 102 6.49 -10.23 -0.74
C LEU A 102 7.57 -9.32 -0.19
N THR A 103 8.48 -9.84 0.65
CA THR A 103 9.59 -9.08 1.22
C THR A 103 10.55 -8.59 0.13
N ALA A 104 10.93 -9.45 -0.81
CA ALA A 104 11.82 -9.06 -1.90
C ALA A 104 11.24 -7.94 -2.77
N TYR A 105 9.93 -8.00 -3.06
CA TYR A 105 9.25 -6.94 -3.80
C TYR A 105 9.16 -5.65 -2.97
N ALA A 106 8.81 -5.73 -1.69
CA ALA A 106 8.77 -4.59 -0.79
C ALA A 106 10.12 -3.85 -0.69
N GLU A 107 11.23 -4.60 -0.63
CA GLU A 107 12.58 -4.03 -0.58
C GLU A 107 12.93 -3.22 -1.83
N VAL A 108 12.64 -3.74 -3.03
CA VAL A 108 12.91 -3.01 -4.29
C VAL A 108 12.02 -1.77 -4.40
N VAL A 109 10.74 -1.88 -4.05
CA VAL A 109 9.80 -0.76 -4.03
C VAL A 109 10.27 0.32 -3.07
N ARG A 110 10.59 -0.05 -1.82
CA ARG A 110 11.08 0.90 -0.81
C ARG A 110 12.39 1.56 -1.23
N LYS A 111 13.31 0.83 -1.81
CA LYS A 111 14.56 1.38 -2.34
C LYS A 111 14.29 2.45 -3.40
N ASN A 112 13.36 2.18 -4.34
CA ASN A 112 12.97 3.15 -5.37
C ASN A 112 12.30 4.38 -4.74
N THR A 113 11.43 4.20 -3.75
CA THR A 113 10.80 5.28 -2.97
C THR A 113 11.84 6.20 -2.35
N LEU A 114 12.83 5.63 -1.65
CA LEU A 114 13.89 6.41 -1.00
C LEU A 114 14.78 7.15 -2.00
N VAL A 115 15.08 6.55 -3.15
CA VAL A 115 15.81 7.21 -4.24
C VAL A 115 15.03 8.40 -4.78
N TYR A 116 13.72 8.24 -5.00
CA TYR A 116 12.85 9.34 -5.43
C TYR A 116 12.83 10.48 -4.41
N LEU A 117 12.59 10.19 -3.15
CA LEU A 117 12.55 11.19 -2.08
C LEU A 117 13.87 11.95 -1.94
N LYS A 118 15.01 11.25 -2.05
CA LYS A 118 16.33 11.87 -2.01
C LYS A 118 16.53 12.91 -3.10
N GLY A 119 15.93 12.71 -4.27
CA GLY A 119 15.99 13.62 -5.41
C GLY A 119 15.11 14.86 -5.29
N LEU A 120 14.12 14.87 -4.39
CA LEU A 120 13.19 15.99 -4.25
C LEU A 120 13.85 17.22 -3.60
N LYS A 121 13.51 18.38 -4.15
CA LYS A 121 13.82 19.72 -3.60
C LYS A 121 12.58 20.32 -2.96
N THR A 122 12.74 21.29 -2.08
CA THR A 122 11.63 21.92 -1.33
C THR A 122 10.46 22.35 -2.23
N GLY A 123 10.74 22.98 -3.38
CA GLY A 123 9.67 23.41 -4.31
C GLY A 123 9.00 22.29 -5.11
N ASP A 124 9.50 21.05 -5.06
CA ASP A 124 8.91 19.95 -5.81
C ASP A 124 7.62 19.43 -5.15
N TYR A 125 7.45 19.63 -3.84
CA TYR A 125 6.27 19.19 -3.11
C TYR A 125 4.97 19.86 -3.54
N ASP A 126 5.06 21.09 -4.08
CA ASP A 126 3.92 21.86 -4.59
C ASP A 126 3.63 21.59 -6.08
N LYS A 127 4.45 20.79 -6.76
CA LYS A 127 4.23 20.45 -8.16
C LYS A 127 2.94 19.66 -8.33
N LYS A 128 2.13 20.08 -9.28
CA LYS A 128 0.90 19.38 -9.66
C LYS A 128 1.19 18.02 -10.25
N VAL A 129 0.39 17.05 -9.86
CA VAL A 129 0.41 15.68 -10.39
C VAL A 129 -0.80 15.50 -11.30
N ASN A 130 -0.58 15.07 -12.52
CA ASN A 130 -1.66 14.69 -13.42
C ASN A 130 -2.20 13.34 -12.97
N LEU A 131 -3.40 13.35 -12.40
CA LEU A 131 -4.12 12.13 -12.06
C LEU A 131 -5.04 11.76 -13.23
N PRO A 132 -5.17 10.46 -13.55
CA PRO A 132 -6.27 10.02 -14.40
C PRO A 132 -7.59 10.42 -13.72
N PRO A 133 -8.66 10.62 -14.49
CA PRO A 133 -9.97 10.84 -13.91
C PRO A 133 -10.23 9.71 -12.90
N PRO A 134 -10.80 10.03 -11.72
CA PRO A 134 -11.16 8.99 -10.76
C PRO A 134 -12.04 7.97 -11.47
N PRO A 135 -11.83 6.66 -11.24
CA PRO A 135 -12.77 5.66 -11.75
C PRO A 135 -14.17 6.09 -11.33
N ALA A 136 -15.15 5.89 -12.22
CA ALA A 136 -16.54 6.13 -11.87
C ALA A 136 -16.77 5.43 -10.52
N ARG A 137 -17.02 6.22 -9.47
CA ARG A 137 -17.14 5.69 -8.12
C ARG A 137 -18.26 4.66 -8.13
N MET A 138 -17.90 3.41 -7.97
CA MET A 138 -18.86 2.39 -7.68
C MET A 138 -19.50 2.75 -6.34
N ASP A 139 -20.79 3.11 -6.41
CA ASP A 139 -21.75 3.09 -5.32
C ASP A 139 -21.44 3.88 -4.04
N ILE A 140 -21.24 5.20 -4.18
CA ILE A 140 -21.70 6.06 -3.09
C ILE A 140 -23.22 6.12 -3.22
N PRO A 141 -24.00 5.64 -2.23
CA PRO A 141 -25.45 5.75 -2.28
C PRO A 141 -25.84 7.19 -2.57
N ALA A 142 -26.73 7.38 -3.56
CA ALA A 142 -27.25 8.70 -3.91
C ALA A 142 -27.76 9.39 -2.64
N GLY A 143 -27.25 10.58 -2.35
CA GLY A 143 -27.64 11.37 -1.17
C GLY A 143 -26.65 11.39 0.00
N ARG A 144 -25.52 10.70 -0.06
CA ARG A 144 -24.49 10.89 0.95
C ARG A 144 -23.77 12.22 0.69
N PRO A 145 -23.79 13.19 1.64
CA PRO A 145 -23.05 14.43 1.45
C PRO A 145 -21.56 14.12 1.24
N ALA A 146 -20.93 14.83 0.30
CA ALA A 146 -19.50 14.79 0.16
C ALA A 146 -18.85 15.09 1.53
N PRO A 147 -17.85 14.32 1.97
CA PRO A 147 -17.19 14.59 3.24
C PRO A 147 -16.68 16.05 3.25
N PRO A 148 -16.77 16.76 4.38
CA PRO A 148 -16.36 18.17 4.50
C PRO A 148 -14.83 18.33 4.52
N TRP A 149 -14.13 17.57 3.67
CA TRP A 149 -12.70 17.68 3.51
C TRP A 149 -12.39 18.84 2.57
N PRO A 150 -11.31 19.59 2.83
CA PRO A 150 -10.86 20.57 1.85
C PRO A 150 -10.64 19.89 0.50
N PRO A 151 -10.89 20.56 -0.61
CA PRO A 151 -10.74 19.98 -1.94
C PRO A 151 -9.32 19.41 -2.08
N PHE A 152 -9.25 18.14 -2.48
CA PHE A 152 -7.99 17.44 -2.68
C PHE A 152 -7.14 18.19 -3.73
N LYS A 153 -5.93 18.57 -3.34
CA LYS A 153 -4.96 19.19 -4.25
C LYS A 153 -4.01 18.08 -4.74
N PRO A 154 -4.04 17.70 -6.01
CA PRO A 154 -3.14 16.67 -6.55
C PRO A 154 -1.75 17.27 -6.77
N ILE A 155 -1.01 17.47 -5.69
CA ILE A 155 0.39 17.87 -5.68
C ILE A 155 1.25 16.75 -5.08
N VAL A 156 2.56 16.76 -5.37
CA VAL A 156 3.48 15.72 -4.88
C VAL A 156 3.37 15.52 -3.37
N GLY A 157 3.33 16.59 -2.58
CA GLY A 157 3.26 16.51 -1.12
C GLY A 157 1.99 15.81 -0.62
N THR A 158 0.81 16.14 -1.18
CA THR A 158 -0.44 15.47 -0.78
C THR A 158 -0.49 14.02 -1.24
N MET A 159 0.08 13.67 -2.38
CA MET A 159 0.17 12.29 -2.84
C MET A 159 1.06 11.44 -1.93
N LEU A 160 2.20 11.99 -1.48
CA LEU A 160 3.07 11.32 -0.52
C LEU A 160 2.38 11.14 0.84
N LEU A 161 1.68 12.18 1.31
CA LEU A 161 0.89 12.08 2.55
C LEU A 161 -0.17 11.00 2.46
N MET A 162 -0.94 10.95 1.37
CA MET A 162 -1.97 9.93 1.17
C MET A 162 -1.37 8.52 1.14
N MET A 163 -0.24 8.33 0.45
CA MET A 163 0.45 7.05 0.44
C MET A 163 0.87 6.63 1.86
N MET A 164 1.49 7.54 2.63
CA MET A 164 1.92 7.26 4.01
C MET A 164 0.73 6.91 4.92
N THR A 165 -0.36 7.68 4.84
CA THR A 165 -1.58 7.43 5.63
C THR A 165 -2.14 6.06 5.30
N HIS A 166 -2.27 5.73 4.03
CA HIS A 166 -2.78 4.43 3.57
C HIS A 166 -1.90 3.26 4.05
N LEU A 167 -0.58 3.38 3.95
CA LEU A 167 0.34 2.37 4.49
C LEU A 167 0.24 2.23 6.01
N SER A 168 0.04 3.33 6.73
CA SER A 168 -0.14 3.32 8.18
C SER A 168 -1.44 2.64 8.61
N GLU A 169 -2.55 2.88 7.89
CA GLU A 169 -3.83 2.21 8.10
C GLU A 169 -3.68 0.70 7.94
N HIS A 170 -3.06 0.25 6.86
CA HIS A 170 -2.83 -1.19 6.63
C HIS A 170 -1.86 -1.83 7.62
N ALA A 171 -0.85 -1.11 8.08
CA ALA A 171 0.01 -1.61 9.15
C ALA A 171 -0.80 -1.85 10.46
N GLY A 172 -1.77 -0.98 10.75
CA GLY A 172 -2.70 -1.14 11.87
C GLY A 172 -3.66 -2.32 11.66
N GLU A 173 -4.21 -2.48 10.46
CA GLU A 173 -5.09 -3.63 10.12
C GLU A 173 -4.36 -4.97 10.29
N ILE A 174 -3.14 -5.09 9.77
CA ILE A 174 -2.32 -6.30 9.92
C ILE A 174 -2.05 -6.59 11.39
N SER A 175 -1.69 -5.57 12.18
CA SER A 175 -1.50 -5.71 13.63
C SER A 175 -2.76 -6.21 14.33
N TYR A 176 -3.92 -5.68 13.96
CA TYR A 176 -5.21 -6.06 14.51
C TYR A 176 -5.57 -7.52 14.16
N ILE A 177 -5.44 -7.90 12.89
CA ILE A 177 -5.73 -9.28 12.44
C ILE A 177 -4.79 -10.29 13.12
N ARG A 178 -3.50 -9.95 13.25
CA ARG A 178 -2.55 -10.77 14.00
C ARG A 178 -3.00 -10.95 15.45
N GLY A 179 -3.43 -9.87 16.11
CA GLY A 179 -3.94 -9.90 17.47
C GLY A 179 -5.17 -10.80 17.61
N LEU A 180 -6.10 -10.75 16.65
CA LEU A 180 -7.26 -11.66 16.62
C LEU A 180 -6.83 -13.12 16.51
N LYS A 181 -5.79 -13.43 15.75
CA LYS A 181 -5.31 -14.81 15.54
C LYS A 181 -4.52 -15.34 16.72
N ARG A 182 -3.61 -14.53 17.29
CA ARG A 182 -2.68 -14.96 18.35
C ARG A 182 -3.16 -14.65 19.77
N GLY A 183 -4.09 -13.71 19.94
CA GLY A 183 -4.38 -13.07 21.21
C GLY A 183 -3.44 -11.87 21.48
N MET A 184 -3.84 -10.99 22.38
CA MET A 184 -3.16 -9.72 22.65
C MET A 184 -1.77 -9.87 23.30
N ASP A 185 -1.51 -10.98 23.97
CA ASP A 185 -0.33 -11.19 24.84
C ASP A 185 0.67 -12.20 24.24
N LYS A 186 0.63 -12.44 22.93
CA LYS A 186 1.50 -13.46 22.29
C LYS A 186 2.22 -12.93 21.05
#